data_c1b855f94fcbe27c3330a2f3dc59dd02
#
_entry.id   c1b855f94fcbe27c3330a2f3dc59dd02
#
_cell.length_a   1.000
_cell.length_b   1.000
_cell.length_c   1.000
_cell.angle_alpha   90.00
_cell.angle_beta   90.00
_cell.angle_gamma   90.00
#
_symmetry.space_group_name_H-M   'P 1'
#
loop_
_entity.id
_entity.type
_entity.pdbx_description
1 polymer ?
#
loop_
_entity_poly.entity_id
_entity_poly.type
_entity_poly.pdbx_seq_one_letter_code
_entity_poly.pdbx_strand_id
1 'polypeptide(L)'
;MVPLKRAERPSAPRISVLAGAGDASGAPNVIQSNLRGTTLIYSRIAGTGSYLPEKVVTNADLEKLVDTSDEWIASRTGIRERRKAAEGETTGDLAFYAATRALEAAAVKGSELDLIVLGTTTPDIIFPSTACLLQHRLGANGCAAFDVNAACSGFMYALGIADQFIRSGQVKKALVVGAETLTRMLDWSDRSTCVLFGDGAGAVVLEASAEPGIMATKLHADGAYKHLLYNPVGVSVGFRDEPNHGVRVIMGGSEVFKVAVRTLDRIVGETLEAAGMQEKDVDWLIPHQANLRIIEATAKRLGLSMDRVIVTIDRHGNTSSGSVPLALDEAVRSGKVKRGQTLLLEGFGGGFTWSSALLKY
;
A
#
# COMPACT_ATOMS: atom_id res chain seq x y z
N MET A 1 16.54 39.43 28.39
CA MET A 1 15.93 39.42 27.06
C MET A 1 16.97 39.90 26.07
N VAL A 2 17.58 39.00 25.32
CA VAL A 2 18.52 39.35 24.25
C VAL A 2 17.83 38.93 22.94
N PRO A 3 17.70 39.81 21.93
CA PRO A 3 17.00 39.47 20.70
C PRO A 3 17.87 38.56 19.84
N LEU A 4 17.34 37.40 19.51
CA LEU A 4 17.92 36.45 18.53
C LEU A 4 17.88 37.09 17.13
N LYS A 5 19.02 37.37 16.55
CA LYS A 5 19.18 37.75 15.14
C LYS A 5 18.73 36.59 14.25
N ARG A 6 17.82 36.87 13.31
CA ARG A 6 17.47 35.94 12.21
C ARG A 6 18.74 35.65 11.37
N ALA A 7 19.13 34.41 11.31
CA ALA A 7 20.14 33.97 10.37
C ALA A 7 19.56 33.96 8.95
N GLU A 8 20.22 34.63 8.03
CA GLU A 8 19.89 34.62 6.60
C GLU A 8 20.17 33.21 6.04
N ARG A 9 19.24 32.68 5.30
CA ARG A 9 19.43 31.39 4.60
C ARG A 9 20.40 31.58 3.46
N PRO A 10 21.44 30.74 3.32
CA PRO A 10 22.30 30.76 2.14
C PRO A 10 21.52 30.41 0.88
N SER A 11 21.72 31.17 -0.19
CA SER A 11 21.14 30.95 -1.50
C SER A 11 21.63 29.62 -2.09
N ALA A 12 20.70 28.80 -2.62
CA ALA A 12 21.02 27.55 -3.28
C ALA A 12 21.94 27.76 -4.50
N PRO A 13 22.93 26.90 -4.72
CA PRO A 13 23.80 27.01 -5.89
C PRO A 13 23.01 26.75 -7.17
N ARG A 14 23.14 27.66 -8.15
CA ARG A 14 22.63 27.45 -9.50
C ARG A 14 23.44 26.37 -10.19
N ILE A 15 22.80 25.23 -10.50
CA ILE A 15 23.39 24.23 -11.38
C ILE A 15 23.25 24.77 -12.81
N SER A 16 24.36 25.18 -13.42
CA SER A 16 24.42 25.48 -14.86
C SER A 16 24.46 24.18 -15.64
N VAL A 17 23.39 23.88 -16.38
CA VAL A 17 23.39 22.81 -17.37
C VAL A 17 24.17 23.30 -18.56
N LEU A 18 25.37 22.80 -18.78
CA LEU A 18 26.13 22.96 -20.02
C LEU A 18 25.46 22.13 -21.12
N ALA A 19 24.80 22.81 -22.04
CA ALA A 19 24.32 22.21 -23.28
C ALA A 19 25.52 21.99 -24.22
N GLY A 20 26.08 20.78 -24.19
CA GLY A 20 27.02 20.30 -25.17
C GLY A 20 26.29 19.64 -26.33
N ALA A 21 26.26 20.32 -27.49
CA ALA A 21 25.89 19.68 -28.75
C ALA A 21 27.03 18.76 -29.17
N GLY A 22 26.82 17.45 -29.08
CA GLY A 22 27.76 16.39 -29.49
C GLY A 22 27.03 15.38 -30.38
N ASP A 23 27.61 15.20 -31.53
CA ASP A 23 27.28 14.40 -32.69
C ASP A 23 26.80 12.97 -32.37
N ALA A 24 25.65 12.57 -32.96
CA ALA A 24 25.03 11.29 -32.80
C ALA A 24 25.53 10.29 -33.85
N SER A 25 26.70 9.65 -33.62
CA SER A 25 27.08 8.45 -34.37
C SER A 25 28.00 7.58 -33.50
N GLY A 26 27.45 6.48 -32.94
CA GLY A 26 28.25 5.48 -32.27
C GLY A 26 27.76 5.03 -30.89
N ALA A 27 26.49 4.59 -30.78
CA ALA A 27 26.09 3.80 -29.64
C ALA A 27 26.57 2.35 -29.82
N PRO A 28 27.40 1.79 -28.92
CA PRO A 28 27.73 0.37 -28.99
C PRO A 28 26.52 -0.46 -28.60
N ASN A 29 26.05 -1.30 -29.50
CA ASN A 29 25.12 -2.38 -29.31
C ASN A 29 25.73 -3.44 -28.38
N VAL A 30 25.68 -3.27 -27.07
CA VAL A 30 26.29 -4.23 -26.09
C VAL A 30 25.26 -5.00 -25.25
N ILE A 31 23.95 -4.85 -25.47
CA ILE A 31 22.95 -5.53 -24.63
C ILE A 31 22.09 -6.57 -25.38
N GLN A 32 22.43 -6.95 -26.61
CA GLN A 32 21.62 -7.94 -27.34
C GLN A 32 22.19 -9.37 -27.45
N SER A 33 23.33 -9.70 -26.88
CA SER A 33 23.98 -10.99 -27.17
C SER A 33 23.91 -12.08 -26.08
N ASN A 34 23.30 -11.86 -24.91
CA ASN A 34 23.29 -12.87 -23.82
C ASN A 34 21.91 -13.33 -23.31
N LEU A 35 20.83 -13.15 -24.06
CA LEU A 35 19.49 -13.61 -23.66
C LEU A 35 19.06 -14.96 -24.27
N ARG A 36 19.97 -15.73 -24.85
CA ARG A 36 19.64 -17.09 -25.30
C ARG A 36 19.92 -18.06 -24.16
N GLY A 37 18.87 -18.35 -23.35
CA GLY A 37 18.91 -19.41 -22.34
C GLY A 37 18.49 -19.05 -20.91
N THR A 38 18.15 -17.81 -20.60
CA THR A 38 17.59 -17.45 -19.28
C THR A 38 16.10 -17.83 -19.26
N THR A 39 15.76 -18.85 -18.49
CA THR A 39 14.34 -19.12 -18.12
C THR A 39 13.78 -17.91 -17.42
N LEU A 40 12.70 -17.33 -17.93
CA LEU A 40 12.01 -16.23 -17.24
C LEU A 40 11.51 -16.74 -15.89
N ILE A 41 11.83 -16.01 -14.84
CA ILE A 41 11.34 -16.27 -13.48
C ILE A 41 10.24 -15.26 -13.21
N TYR A 42 9.09 -15.75 -12.79
CA TYR A 42 7.97 -14.94 -12.30
C TYR A 42 7.82 -15.13 -10.80
N SER A 43 7.10 -14.23 -10.16
CA SER A 43 6.59 -14.44 -8.81
C SER A 43 5.10 -14.74 -8.86
N ARG A 44 4.64 -15.68 -8.03
CA ARG A 44 3.21 -15.98 -7.86
C ARG A 44 2.82 -15.86 -6.40
N ILE A 45 1.57 -15.53 -6.14
CA ILE A 45 1.00 -15.59 -4.79
C ILE A 45 0.73 -17.05 -4.42
N ALA A 46 1.48 -17.57 -3.45
CA ALA A 46 1.33 -18.92 -2.93
C ALA A 46 0.23 -18.99 -1.86
N GLY A 47 0.16 -17.99 -0.97
CA GLY A 47 -0.82 -17.90 0.10
C GLY A 47 -1.14 -16.47 0.47
N THR A 48 -2.32 -16.26 1.07
CA THR A 48 -2.81 -14.98 1.57
C THR A 48 -3.19 -15.11 3.04
N GLY A 49 -3.14 -14.00 3.78
CA GLY A 49 -3.57 -13.94 5.17
C GLY A 49 -3.91 -12.52 5.57
N SER A 50 -4.81 -12.38 6.52
CA SER A 50 -5.24 -11.07 7.01
C SER A 50 -5.54 -11.09 8.50
N TYR A 51 -5.50 -9.92 9.12
CA TYR A 51 -5.92 -9.74 10.51
C TYR A 51 -6.58 -8.37 10.68
N LEU A 52 -7.69 -8.37 11.39
CA LEU A 52 -8.40 -7.18 11.85
C LEU A 52 -8.47 -7.21 13.37
N PRO A 53 -8.20 -6.10 14.07
CA PRO A 53 -8.42 -5.99 15.51
C PRO A 53 -9.85 -6.35 15.92
N GLU A 54 -10.03 -6.84 17.14
CA GLU A 54 -11.35 -7.28 17.62
C GLU A 54 -12.33 -6.11 17.80
N LYS A 55 -11.81 -4.94 18.24
CA LYS A 55 -12.66 -3.79 18.55
C LYS A 55 -13.24 -3.18 17.28
N VAL A 56 -14.57 -3.28 17.16
CA VAL A 56 -15.37 -2.57 16.16
C VAL A 56 -15.67 -1.16 16.66
N VAL A 57 -15.52 -0.17 15.78
CA VAL A 57 -15.98 1.21 15.97
C VAL A 57 -17.02 1.51 14.89
N THR A 58 -18.26 1.66 15.26
CA THR A 58 -19.38 1.94 14.36
C THR A 58 -19.54 3.43 14.09
N ASN A 59 -20.32 3.79 13.07
CA ASN A 59 -20.67 5.20 12.84
C ASN A 59 -21.44 5.79 14.02
N ALA A 60 -22.32 5.00 14.68
CA ALA A 60 -23.02 5.42 15.89
C ALA A 60 -22.09 5.72 17.09
N ASP A 61 -20.91 5.10 17.14
CA ASP A 61 -19.92 5.45 18.15
C ASP A 61 -19.25 6.80 17.82
N LEU A 62 -19.06 7.11 16.54
CA LEU A 62 -18.50 8.39 16.10
C LEU A 62 -19.48 9.56 16.28
N GLU A 63 -20.77 9.33 16.18
CA GLU A 63 -21.82 10.34 16.49
C GLU A 63 -21.71 10.88 17.92
N LYS A 64 -21.15 10.09 18.85
CA LYS A 64 -20.90 10.50 20.24
C LYS A 64 -19.66 11.38 20.38
N LEU A 65 -18.78 11.42 19.39
CA LEU A 65 -17.49 12.11 19.44
C LEU A 65 -17.47 13.40 18.61
N VAL A 66 -18.12 13.39 17.45
CA VAL A 66 -18.12 14.50 16.49
C VAL A 66 -19.50 14.71 15.88
N ASP A 67 -19.77 15.89 15.37
CA ASP A 67 -21.03 16.23 14.67
C ASP A 67 -21.11 15.51 13.33
N THR A 68 -21.67 14.29 13.33
CA THR A 68 -21.82 13.41 12.17
C THR A 68 -23.07 12.51 12.32
N SER A 69 -23.36 11.69 11.28
CA SER A 69 -24.37 10.63 11.35
C SER A 69 -23.95 9.42 10.50
N ASP A 70 -24.53 8.24 10.78
CA ASP A 70 -24.32 7.03 9.95
C ASP A 70 -24.68 7.31 8.48
N GLU A 71 -25.82 7.97 8.23
CA GLU A 71 -26.24 8.35 6.88
C GLU A 71 -25.22 9.26 6.19
N TRP A 72 -24.67 10.26 6.92
CA TRP A 72 -23.69 11.20 6.39
C TRP A 72 -22.39 10.48 6.02
N ILE A 73 -21.88 9.60 6.89
CA ILE A 73 -20.65 8.84 6.65
C ILE A 73 -20.85 7.84 5.52
N ALA A 74 -21.89 7.00 5.61
CA ALA A 74 -22.13 5.93 4.65
C ALA A 74 -22.40 6.45 3.24
N SER A 75 -23.21 7.52 3.08
CA SER A 75 -23.50 8.10 1.76
C SER A 75 -22.30 8.74 1.08
N ARG A 76 -21.29 9.22 1.84
CA ARG A 76 -20.10 9.86 1.31
C ARG A 76 -18.92 8.93 1.11
N THR A 77 -18.83 7.89 1.90
CA THR A 77 -17.63 7.04 1.97
C THR A 77 -17.88 5.56 1.71
N GLY A 78 -19.12 5.10 1.95
CA GLY A 78 -19.48 3.69 1.99
C GLY A 78 -19.16 3.00 3.33
N ILE A 79 -18.48 3.70 4.27
CA ILE A 79 -18.03 3.12 5.53
C ILE A 79 -19.17 3.06 6.54
N ARG A 80 -19.36 1.89 7.19
CA ARG A 80 -20.31 1.70 8.29
C ARG A 80 -19.60 1.41 9.61
N GLU A 81 -18.48 0.70 9.54
CA GLU A 81 -17.63 0.40 10.68
C GLU A 81 -16.15 0.35 10.30
N ARG A 82 -15.30 0.39 11.30
CA ARG A 82 -13.85 0.19 11.19
C ARG A 82 -13.35 -0.56 12.41
N ARG A 83 -12.13 -1.07 12.30
CA ARG A 83 -11.48 -1.74 13.41
C ARG A 83 -10.46 -0.83 14.06
N LYS A 84 -10.27 -1.01 15.36
CA LYS A 84 -9.31 -0.23 16.15
C LYS A 84 -8.46 -1.18 16.98
N ALA A 85 -7.15 -1.09 16.83
CA ALA A 85 -6.19 -1.85 17.62
C ALA A 85 -6.37 -1.56 19.12
N ALA A 86 -6.24 -2.60 19.94
CA ALA A 86 -6.28 -2.49 21.39
C ALA A 86 -5.10 -1.66 21.90
N GLU A 87 -5.18 -1.22 23.16
CA GLU A 87 -4.04 -0.60 23.83
C GLU A 87 -2.89 -1.62 23.90
N GLY A 88 -1.69 -1.21 23.48
CA GLY A 88 -0.52 -2.09 23.39
C GLY A 88 -0.45 -2.99 22.16
N GLU A 89 -1.53 -3.17 21.38
CA GLU A 89 -1.50 -3.93 20.14
C GLU A 89 -0.85 -3.10 19.02
N THR A 90 0.34 -3.50 18.56
CA THR A 90 1.17 -2.74 17.62
C THR A 90 0.88 -3.10 16.15
N THR A 91 1.39 -2.31 15.22
CA THR A 91 1.37 -2.64 13.79
C THR A 91 2.10 -3.96 13.51
N GLY A 92 3.20 -4.22 14.23
CA GLY A 92 3.93 -5.49 14.17
C GLY A 92 3.11 -6.68 14.67
N ASP A 93 2.20 -6.49 15.64
CA ASP A 93 1.28 -7.55 16.07
C ASP A 93 0.27 -7.88 14.98
N LEU A 94 -0.36 -6.86 14.37
CA LEU A 94 -1.29 -7.06 13.27
C LEU A 94 -0.59 -7.76 12.09
N ALA A 95 0.61 -7.30 11.75
CA ALA A 95 1.44 -7.89 10.70
C ALA A 95 1.78 -9.36 10.99
N PHE A 96 2.10 -9.70 12.25
CA PHE A 96 2.43 -11.06 12.66
C PHE A 96 1.25 -12.02 12.46
N TYR A 97 0.05 -11.64 12.88
CA TYR A 97 -1.13 -12.49 12.71
C TYR A 97 -1.50 -12.67 11.22
N ALA A 98 -1.44 -11.60 10.42
CA ALA A 98 -1.66 -11.68 8.98
C ALA A 98 -0.60 -12.56 8.29
N ALA A 99 0.67 -12.36 8.62
CA ALA A 99 1.79 -13.12 8.08
C ALA A 99 1.70 -14.62 8.41
N THR A 100 1.37 -14.96 9.65
CA THR A 100 1.21 -16.37 10.09
C THR A 100 0.14 -17.07 9.25
N ARG A 101 -1.02 -16.43 9.04
CA ARG A 101 -2.10 -16.97 8.21
C ARG A 101 -1.70 -17.10 6.74
N ALA A 102 -0.89 -16.17 6.20
CA ALA A 102 -0.39 -16.23 4.84
C ALA A 102 0.61 -17.39 4.65
N LEU A 103 1.51 -17.59 5.63
CA LEU A 103 2.47 -18.69 5.65
C LEU A 103 1.77 -20.05 5.75
N GLU A 104 0.76 -20.17 6.62
CA GLU A 104 -0.08 -21.37 6.73
C GLU A 104 -0.79 -21.68 5.41
N ALA A 105 -1.39 -20.68 4.76
CA ALA A 105 -2.08 -20.84 3.48
C ALA A 105 -1.12 -21.23 2.33
N ALA A 106 0.14 -20.79 2.40
CA ALA A 106 1.18 -21.14 1.45
C ALA A 106 1.86 -22.49 1.76
N ALA A 107 1.62 -23.09 2.92
CA ALA A 107 2.37 -24.22 3.48
C ALA A 107 3.90 -23.96 3.56
N VAL A 108 4.29 -22.72 3.90
CA VAL A 108 5.68 -22.24 4.02
C VAL A 108 5.98 -21.93 5.48
N LYS A 109 7.16 -22.32 5.95
CA LYS A 109 7.65 -21.95 7.29
C LYS A 109 8.37 -20.59 7.23
N GLY A 110 8.35 -19.84 8.33
CA GLY A 110 9.10 -18.59 8.44
C GLY A 110 10.59 -18.75 8.10
N SER A 111 11.21 -19.86 8.52
CA SER A 111 12.62 -20.18 8.25
C SER A 111 12.95 -20.44 6.77
N GLU A 112 11.96 -20.54 5.90
CA GLU A 112 12.14 -20.72 4.45
C GLU A 112 12.06 -19.41 3.67
N LEU A 113 11.76 -18.30 4.34
CA LEU A 113 11.70 -16.98 3.72
C LEU A 113 13.10 -16.43 3.45
N ASP A 114 13.27 -15.83 2.28
CA ASP A 114 14.48 -15.14 1.86
C ASP A 114 14.36 -13.62 2.03
N LEU A 115 13.10 -13.11 2.04
CA LEU A 115 12.80 -11.67 2.08
C LEU A 115 11.48 -11.38 2.79
N ILE A 116 11.47 -10.32 3.61
CA ILE A 116 10.26 -9.71 4.16
C ILE A 116 10.23 -8.24 3.79
N VAL A 117 9.15 -7.79 3.11
CA VAL A 117 8.92 -6.37 2.81
C VAL A 117 7.58 -5.96 3.41
N LEU A 118 7.59 -4.97 4.29
CA LEU A 118 6.41 -4.50 4.99
C LEU A 118 6.10 -3.04 4.62
N GLY A 119 4.90 -2.80 4.05
CA GLY A 119 4.39 -1.47 3.77
C GLY A 119 3.68 -0.90 4.99
N THR A 120 4.19 0.20 5.56
CA THR A 120 3.56 0.88 6.70
C THR A 120 3.96 2.35 6.79
N THR A 121 3.07 3.17 7.36
CA THR A 121 3.34 4.54 7.82
C THR A 121 3.31 4.65 9.35
N THR A 122 2.95 3.56 10.01
CA THR A 122 2.81 3.46 11.48
C THR A 122 3.72 2.35 12.04
N PRO A 123 5.06 2.44 11.82
CA PRO A 123 5.99 1.44 12.35
C PRO A 123 5.93 1.41 13.88
N ASP A 124 6.24 0.27 14.49
CA ASP A 124 6.23 0.09 15.95
C ASP A 124 7.17 1.10 16.62
N ILE A 125 8.36 1.25 16.05
CA ILE A 125 9.40 2.20 16.49
C ILE A 125 10.14 2.74 15.26
N ILE A 126 10.93 3.79 15.44
CA ILE A 126 11.67 4.43 14.34
C ILE A 126 12.70 3.48 13.72
N PHE A 127 13.43 2.74 14.54
CA PHE A 127 14.34 1.65 14.18
C PHE A 127 14.54 0.71 15.39
N PRO A 128 14.76 -0.60 15.17
CA PRO A 128 14.77 -1.30 13.88
C PRO A 128 13.41 -1.24 13.17
N SER A 129 13.37 -1.58 11.87
CA SER A 129 12.11 -1.64 11.11
C SER A 129 11.14 -2.67 11.69
N THR A 130 9.84 -2.43 11.53
CA THR A 130 8.79 -3.39 11.93
C THR A 130 8.97 -4.73 11.23
N ALA A 131 9.43 -4.74 9.98
CA ALA A 131 9.79 -5.97 9.26
C ALA A 131 10.90 -6.78 9.94
N CYS A 132 11.93 -6.11 10.51
CA CYS A 132 12.97 -6.80 11.29
C CYS A 132 12.42 -7.44 12.57
N LEU A 133 11.49 -6.75 13.25
CA LEU A 133 10.83 -7.31 14.44
C LEU A 133 9.96 -8.51 14.05
N LEU A 134 9.22 -8.38 12.97
CA LEU A 134 8.40 -9.46 12.40
C LEU A 134 9.24 -10.67 11.99
N GLN A 135 10.38 -10.43 11.34
CA GLN A 135 11.35 -11.46 10.91
C GLN A 135 11.78 -12.35 12.08
N HIS A 136 12.13 -11.74 13.21
CA HIS A 136 12.51 -12.46 14.42
C HIS A 136 11.34 -13.30 14.96
N ARG A 137 10.15 -12.72 15.05
CA ARG A 137 8.94 -13.41 15.58
C ARG A 137 8.51 -14.60 14.72
N LEU A 138 8.72 -14.54 13.41
CA LEU A 138 8.42 -15.63 12.46
C LEU A 138 9.51 -16.71 12.41
N GLY A 139 10.63 -16.52 13.10
CA GLY A 139 11.79 -17.43 13.02
C GLY A 139 12.47 -17.42 11.64
N ALA A 140 12.33 -16.34 10.88
CA ALA A 140 12.90 -16.18 9.55
C ALA A 140 14.36 -15.68 9.61
N ASN A 141 15.18 -16.34 10.41
CA ASN A 141 16.53 -15.91 10.74
C ASN A 141 17.41 -15.81 9.48
N GLY A 142 18.03 -14.63 9.31
CA GLY A 142 18.99 -14.38 8.21
C GLY A 142 18.35 -13.91 6.91
N CYS A 143 17.02 -13.89 6.76
CA CYS A 143 16.38 -13.29 5.60
C CYS A 143 16.46 -11.75 5.66
N ALA A 144 16.51 -11.09 4.50
CA ALA A 144 16.43 -9.64 4.41
C ALA A 144 15.06 -9.14 4.86
N ALA A 145 15.00 -8.07 5.65
CA ALA A 145 13.73 -7.52 6.16
C ALA A 145 13.82 -6.00 6.26
N PHE A 146 12.84 -5.29 5.67
CA PHE A 146 12.77 -3.82 5.71
C PHE A 146 11.36 -3.30 5.48
N ASP A 147 11.09 -2.08 6.00
CA ASP A 147 9.84 -1.39 5.79
C ASP A 147 9.91 -0.49 4.53
N VAL A 148 8.75 -0.31 3.90
CA VAL A 148 8.52 0.62 2.79
C VAL A 148 7.43 1.60 3.19
N ASN A 149 7.74 2.91 3.11
CA ASN A 149 6.76 3.96 3.32
C ASN A 149 6.33 4.58 1.99
N ALA A 150 5.16 4.19 1.53
CA ALA A 150 4.46 4.79 0.39
C ALA A 150 2.97 5.01 0.72
N ALA A 151 2.69 5.31 1.99
CA ALA A 151 1.34 5.50 2.54
C ALA A 151 0.39 4.35 2.11
N CYS A 152 -0.83 4.67 1.65
CA CYS A 152 -1.82 3.67 1.26
C CYS A 152 -1.39 2.80 0.05
N SER A 153 -0.34 3.20 -0.69
CA SER A 153 0.28 2.37 -1.74
C SER A 153 1.37 1.43 -1.19
N GLY A 154 1.65 1.45 0.12
CA GLY A 154 2.79 0.75 0.74
C GLY A 154 2.85 -0.74 0.42
N PHE A 155 1.73 -1.46 0.53
CA PHE A 155 1.68 -2.88 0.15
C PHE A 155 2.01 -3.09 -1.33
N MET A 156 1.49 -2.27 -2.23
CA MET A 156 1.71 -2.42 -3.66
C MET A 156 3.16 -2.13 -4.05
N TYR A 157 3.81 -1.16 -3.37
CA TYR A 157 5.24 -0.90 -3.51
C TYR A 157 6.05 -2.10 -2.99
N ALA A 158 5.72 -2.62 -1.82
CA ALA A 158 6.33 -3.81 -1.26
C ALA A 158 6.19 -5.02 -2.20
N LEU A 159 5.00 -5.21 -2.81
CA LEU A 159 4.73 -6.26 -3.79
C LEU A 159 5.61 -6.12 -5.03
N GLY A 160 5.70 -4.92 -5.60
CA GLY A 160 6.54 -4.65 -6.76
C GLY A 160 8.03 -4.84 -6.49
N ILE A 161 8.51 -4.43 -5.31
CA ILE A 161 9.89 -4.65 -4.88
C ILE A 161 10.18 -6.15 -4.75
N ALA A 162 9.34 -6.89 -4.02
CA ALA A 162 9.52 -8.33 -3.83
C ALA A 162 9.47 -9.11 -5.15
N ASP A 163 8.58 -8.73 -6.08
CA ASP A 163 8.53 -9.29 -7.44
C ASP A 163 9.88 -9.13 -8.16
N GLN A 164 10.53 -7.96 -8.09
CA GLN A 164 11.82 -7.73 -8.72
C GLN A 164 12.95 -8.56 -8.09
N PHE A 165 12.97 -8.72 -6.77
CA PHE A 165 13.93 -9.60 -6.09
C PHE A 165 13.78 -11.06 -6.53
N ILE A 166 12.55 -11.54 -6.71
CA ILE A 166 12.29 -12.89 -7.21
C ILE A 166 12.68 -13.01 -8.69
N ARG A 167 12.27 -12.07 -9.54
CA ARG A 167 12.60 -12.07 -10.98
C ARG A 167 14.10 -12.01 -11.26
N SER A 168 14.86 -11.31 -10.41
CA SER A 168 16.32 -11.27 -10.51
C SER A 168 17.00 -12.57 -10.07
N GLY A 169 16.25 -13.51 -9.48
CA GLY A 169 16.77 -14.78 -8.96
C GLY A 169 17.49 -14.64 -7.62
N GLN A 170 17.48 -13.46 -6.97
CA GLN A 170 18.14 -13.25 -5.68
C GLN A 170 17.42 -13.96 -4.54
N VAL A 171 16.08 -14.04 -4.60
CA VAL A 171 15.25 -14.71 -3.62
C VAL A 171 14.26 -15.65 -4.30
N LYS A 172 13.79 -16.66 -3.58
CA LYS A 172 12.79 -17.63 -4.06
C LYS A 172 11.45 -17.49 -3.35
N LYS A 173 11.48 -17.08 -2.08
CA LYS A 173 10.27 -16.92 -1.25
C LYS A 173 10.32 -15.57 -0.55
N ALA A 174 9.29 -14.76 -0.73
CA ALA A 174 9.15 -13.47 -0.09
C ALA A 174 7.80 -13.36 0.63
N LEU A 175 7.82 -12.76 1.83
CA LEU A 175 6.62 -12.33 2.53
C LEU A 175 6.43 -10.84 2.27
N VAL A 176 5.24 -10.47 1.80
CA VAL A 176 4.85 -9.07 1.56
C VAL A 176 3.68 -8.75 2.47
N VAL A 177 3.82 -7.70 3.27
CA VAL A 177 2.82 -7.29 4.25
C VAL A 177 2.43 -5.84 4.04
N GLY A 178 1.14 -5.53 4.21
CA GLY A 178 0.64 -4.18 4.43
C GLY A 178 -0.05 -4.13 5.79
N ALA A 179 0.39 -3.25 6.69
CA ALA A 179 -0.14 -3.19 8.05
C ALA A 179 -0.14 -1.75 8.59
N GLU A 180 -1.22 -1.39 9.30
CA GLU A 180 -1.36 -0.05 9.86
C GLU A 180 -2.16 -0.04 11.16
N THR A 181 -1.76 0.88 12.06
CA THR A 181 -2.54 1.34 13.21
C THR A 181 -2.89 2.83 13.04
N LEU A 182 -3.56 3.16 11.94
CA LEU A 182 -3.86 4.56 11.57
C LEU A 182 -4.74 5.28 12.56
N THR A 183 -5.56 4.55 13.34
CA THR A 183 -6.40 5.17 14.37
C THR A 183 -5.58 5.91 15.44
N ARG A 184 -4.29 5.63 15.57
CA ARG A 184 -3.35 6.33 16.45
C ARG A 184 -2.84 7.66 15.90
N MET A 185 -3.04 7.88 14.61
CA MET A 185 -2.69 9.13 13.93
C MET A 185 -3.93 10.02 13.69
N LEU A 186 -5.08 9.74 14.31
CA LEU A 186 -6.29 10.52 14.12
C LEU A 186 -6.44 11.58 15.22
N ASP A 187 -6.83 12.77 14.80
CA ASP A 187 -7.49 13.71 15.66
C ASP A 187 -8.98 13.33 15.71
N TRP A 188 -9.40 12.73 16.82
CA TRP A 188 -10.78 12.26 17.00
C TRP A 188 -11.81 13.38 17.10
N SER A 189 -11.40 14.65 17.12
CA SER A 189 -12.25 15.83 17.01
C SER A 189 -12.40 16.33 15.55
N ASP A 190 -11.56 15.84 14.62
CA ASP A 190 -11.64 16.18 13.20
C ASP A 190 -12.51 15.18 12.43
N ARG A 191 -13.78 15.57 12.23
CA ARG A 191 -14.75 14.79 11.45
C ARG A 191 -14.27 14.43 10.03
N SER A 192 -13.38 15.24 9.44
CA SER A 192 -12.95 15.02 8.05
C SER A 192 -12.05 13.80 7.89
N THR A 193 -11.41 13.34 8.95
CA THR A 193 -10.46 12.24 8.95
C THR A 193 -10.86 11.09 9.86
N CYS A 194 -11.37 11.33 11.07
CA CYS A 194 -11.65 10.27 12.06
C CYS A 194 -12.74 9.28 11.60
N VAL A 195 -13.61 9.69 10.67
CA VAL A 195 -14.66 8.81 10.11
C VAL A 195 -14.17 7.85 9.03
N LEU A 196 -12.92 7.99 8.56
CA LEU A 196 -12.42 7.25 7.40
C LEU A 196 -11.58 6.04 7.77
N PHE A 197 -10.61 6.22 8.66
CA PHE A 197 -9.52 5.28 8.85
C PHE A 197 -9.82 4.21 9.89
N GLY A 198 -9.27 3.03 9.66
CA GLY A 198 -9.24 1.90 10.57
C GLY A 198 -7.88 1.23 10.60
N ASP A 199 -7.72 0.24 11.48
CA ASP A 199 -6.51 -0.53 11.66
C ASP A 199 -6.67 -1.94 11.08
N GLY A 200 -5.58 -2.51 10.58
CA GLY A 200 -5.58 -3.86 10.05
C GLY A 200 -4.31 -4.20 9.29
N ALA A 201 -4.15 -5.47 8.99
CA ALA A 201 -3.03 -6.00 8.23
C ALA A 201 -3.47 -7.09 7.25
N GLY A 202 -2.81 -7.12 6.10
CA GLY A 202 -2.91 -8.22 5.17
C GLY A 202 -1.53 -8.61 4.65
N ALA A 203 -1.36 -9.86 4.27
CA ALA A 203 -0.09 -10.41 3.84
C ALA A 203 -0.25 -11.41 2.69
N VAL A 204 0.78 -11.50 1.85
CA VAL A 204 0.90 -12.56 0.84
C VAL A 204 2.29 -13.17 0.89
N VAL A 205 2.36 -14.46 0.62
CA VAL A 205 3.61 -15.17 0.34
C VAL A 205 3.78 -15.24 -1.17
N LEU A 206 4.90 -14.73 -1.68
CA LEU A 206 5.32 -14.88 -3.06
C LEU A 206 6.33 -16.00 -3.18
N GLU A 207 6.21 -16.79 -4.25
CA GLU A 207 7.18 -17.82 -4.63
C GLU A 207 7.64 -17.63 -6.07
N ALA A 208 8.91 -17.98 -6.34
CA ALA A 208 9.43 -18.07 -7.68
C ALA A 208 8.65 -19.13 -8.50
N SER A 209 8.31 -18.80 -9.74
CA SER A 209 7.52 -19.65 -10.64
C SER A 209 8.05 -19.55 -12.06
N ALA A 210 8.00 -20.68 -12.80
CA ALA A 210 8.20 -20.69 -14.24
C ALA A 210 6.95 -20.20 -14.99
N GLU A 211 5.79 -20.23 -14.34
CA GLU A 211 4.50 -19.78 -14.89
C GLU A 211 4.21 -18.34 -14.47
N PRO A 212 3.58 -17.52 -15.34
CA PRO A 212 3.21 -16.16 -15.02
C PRO A 212 2.29 -16.08 -13.79
N GLY A 213 2.73 -15.37 -12.75
CA GLY A 213 1.92 -14.95 -11.62
C GLY A 213 1.73 -13.43 -11.68
N ILE A 214 2.64 -12.63 -11.09
CA ILE A 214 2.65 -11.19 -11.30
C ILE A 214 3.16 -10.91 -12.72
N MET A 215 2.31 -10.31 -13.56
CA MET A 215 2.60 -10.04 -14.97
C MET A 215 3.18 -8.63 -15.16
N ALA A 216 2.63 -7.64 -14.48
CA ALA A 216 3.10 -6.26 -14.51
C ALA A 216 2.88 -5.58 -13.17
N THR A 217 3.80 -4.69 -12.81
CA THR A 217 3.67 -3.74 -11.70
C THR A 217 4.04 -2.34 -12.18
N LYS A 218 3.31 -1.32 -11.74
CA LYS A 218 3.61 0.09 -11.97
C LYS A 218 3.57 0.84 -10.66
N LEU A 219 4.61 1.63 -10.42
CA LEU A 219 4.80 2.40 -9.20
C LEU A 219 5.15 3.83 -9.57
N HIS A 220 4.44 4.81 -9.04
CA HIS A 220 4.67 6.23 -9.31
C HIS A 220 4.51 7.08 -8.05
N ALA A 221 5.18 8.23 -8.03
CA ALA A 221 5.03 9.24 -7.00
C ALA A 221 5.10 10.66 -7.58
N ASP A 222 4.41 11.60 -6.92
CA ASP A 222 4.55 13.03 -7.18
C ASP A 222 4.48 13.81 -5.85
N GLY A 223 5.64 14.25 -5.38
CA GLY A 223 5.79 15.01 -4.14
C GLY A 223 5.21 16.42 -4.17
N ALA A 224 4.78 16.94 -5.33
CA ALA A 224 4.11 18.24 -5.42
C ALA A 224 2.78 18.26 -4.66
N TYR A 225 2.14 17.10 -4.48
CA TYR A 225 0.86 16.95 -3.77
C TYR A 225 0.99 16.74 -2.26
N LYS A 226 2.20 16.82 -1.68
CA LYS A 226 2.43 16.55 -0.25
C LYS A 226 1.50 17.29 0.71
N HIS A 227 1.02 18.46 0.31
CA HIS A 227 0.17 19.34 1.13
C HIS A 227 -1.30 18.86 1.20
N LEU A 228 -1.70 17.87 0.41
CA LEU A 228 -3.08 17.39 0.34
C LEU A 228 -3.38 16.20 1.26
N LEU A 229 -2.37 15.40 1.60
CA LEU A 229 -2.53 14.26 2.52
C LEU A 229 -1.19 13.96 3.19
N TYR A 230 -1.04 14.29 4.47
CA TYR A 230 0.23 14.19 5.18
C TYR A 230 0.08 14.18 6.70
N ASN A 231 1.15 13.80 7.39
CA ASN A 231 1.37 14.04 8.81
C ASN A 231 2.37 15.20 8.97
N PRO A 232 2.09 16.23 9.79
CA PRO A 232 2.90 17.46 9.84
C PRO A 232 4.18 17.36 10.68
N VAL A 233 4.42 16.22 11.35
CA VAL A 233 5.55 16.04 12.28
C VAL A 233 6.37 14.79 11.92
N GLY A 234 7.57 14.71 12.43
CA GLY A 234 8.49 13.60 12.25
C GLY A 234 9.85 13.93 12.85
N VAL A 235 10.76 12.95 12.87
CA VAL A 235 12.06 13.07 13.56
C VAL A 235 12.86 14.29 13.09
N SER A 236 12.93 14.53 11.77
CA SER A 236 13.76 15.62 11.22
C SER A 236 13.13 17.00 11.36
N VAL A 237 11.78 17.10 11.33
CA VAL A 237 11.08 18.38 11.49
C VAL A 237 10.69 18.64 12.93
N GLY A 238 10.86 17.65 13.80
CA GLY A 238 10.50 17.69 15.22
C GLY A 238 9.04 17.37 15.49
N PHE A 239 8.75 17.12 16.76
CA PHE A 239 7.42 16.92 17.31
C PHE A 239 6.95 18.23 17.97
N ARG A 240 5.64 18.33 18.26
CA ARG A 240 5.03 19.56 18.81
C ARG A 240 4.58 19.34 20.24
N ASP A 241 4.50 20.42 21.01
CA ASP A 241 3.87 20.44 22.32
C ASP A 241 2.34 20.57 22.15
N GLU A 242 1.73 19.55 21.60
CA GLU A 242 0.31 19.40 21.25
C GLU A 242 -0.14 17.98 21.60
N PRO A 243 -1.46 17.69 21.68
CA PRO A 243 -1.96 16.32 21.83
C PRO A 243 -1.35 15.37 20.80
N ASN A 244 -1.01 14.16 21.24
CA ASN A 244 -0.32 13.13 20.44
C ASN A 244 0.98 13.69 19.78
N HIS A 245 1.66 14.64 20.43
CA HIS A 245 2.89 15.28 19.95
C HIS A 245 2.76 15.92 18.54
N GLY A 246 1.54 16.25 18.14
CA GLY A 246 1.22 16.80 16.82
C GLY A 246 1.11 15.75 15.71
N VAL A 247 1.18 14.46 16.06
CA VAL A 247 0.95 13.35 15.11
C VAL A 247 -0.52 13.29 14.75
N ARG A 248 -0.86 13.66 13.52
CA ARG A 248 -2.22 13.59 12.99
C ARG A 248 -2.25 13.52 11.46
N VAL A 249 -3.28 12.93 10.91
CA VAL A 249 -3.54 12.96 9.46
C VAL A 249 -4.19 14.30 9.11
N ILE A 250 -3.63 15.01 8.13
CA ILE A 250 -4.22 16.20 7.52
C ILE A 250 -4.58 15.85 6.08
N MET A 251 -5.84 16.12 5.68
CA MET A 251 -6.35 15.73 4.36
C MET A 251 -7.25 16.79 3.73
N GLY A 252 -6.95 17.18 2.49
CA GLY A 252 -7.82 17.96 1.61
C GLY A 252 -8.71 17.02 0.76
N GLY A 253 -9.75 16.46 1.36
CA GLY A 253 -10.51 15.32 0.80
C GLY A 253 -11.03 15.51 -0.62
N SER A 254 -11.51 16.72 -1.00
CA SER A 254 -12.05 16.97 -2.34
C SER A 254 -10.96 16.97 -3.43
N GLU A 255 -9.79 17.52 -3.13
CA GLU A 255 -8.63 17.55 -4.02
C GLU A 255 -8.01 16.17 -4.15
N VAL A 256 -7.87 15.44 -3.02
CA VAL A 256 -7.42 14.03 -3.00
C VAL A 256 -8.30 13.19 -3.92
N PHE A 257 -9.62 13.30 -3.80
CA PHE A 257 -10.58 12.56 -4.65
C PHE A 257 -10.34 12.81 -6.14
N LYS A 258 -10.25 14.09 -6.57
CA LYS A 258 -10.07 14.46 -7.98
C LYS A 258 -8.77 13.90 -8.57
N VAL A 259 -7.68 13.98 -7.80
CA VAL A 259 -6.38 13.46 -8.24
C VAL A 259 -6.41 11.94 -8.28
N ALA A 260 -6.96 11.28 -7.27
CA ALA A 260 -7.05 9.81 -7.20
C ALA A 260 -7.76 9.23 -8.42
N VAL A 261 -8.98 9.67 -8.74
CA VAL A 261 -9.76 9.14 -9.86
C VAL A 261 -9.02 9.28 -11.18
N ARG A 262 -8.43 10.45 -11.46
CA ARG A 262 -7.67 10.69 -12.70
C ARG A 262 -6.41 9.83 -12.79
N THR A 263 -5.74 9.64 -11.67
CA THR A 263 -4.43 8.96 -11.61
C THR A 263 -4.60 7.45 -11.71
N LEU A 264 -5.61 6.91 -11.02
CA LEU A 264 -5.93 5.48 -11.08
C LEU A 264 -6.37 5.05 -12.50
N ASP A 265 -7.17 5.86 -13.19
CA ASP A 265 -7.52 5.63 -14.59
C ASP A 265 -6.29 5.45 -15.49
N ARG A 266 -5.29 6.35 -15.35
CA ARG A 266 -4.09 6.30 -16.18
C ARG A 266 -3.22 5.08 -15.86
N ILE A 267 -2.96 4.78 -14.60
CA ILE A 267 -2.05 3.69 -14.22
C ILE A 267 -2.59 2.32 -14.59
N VAL A 268 -3.91 2.15 -14.61
CA VAL A 268 -4.54 0.92 -15.11
C VAL A 268 -4.19 0.67 -16.56
N GLY A 269 -4.35 1.67 -17.42
CA GLY A 269 -3.96 1.57 -18.83
C GLY A 269 -2.49 1.20 -19.00
N GLU A 270 -1.59 1.89 -18.27
CA GLU A 270 -0.15 1.60 -18.27
C GLU A 270 0.18 0.15 -17.83
N THR A 271 -0.60 -0.38 -16.87
CA THR A 271 -0.37 -1.74 -16.34
C THR A 271 -0.87 -2.81 -17.30
N LEU A 272 -2.04 -2.62 -17.89
CA LEU A 272 -2.60 -3.52 -18.90
C LEU A 272 -1.72 -3.56 -20.14
N GLU A 273 -1.29 -2.40 -20.65
CA GLU A 273 -0.37 -2.30 -21.78
C GLU A 273 0.95 -3.04 -21.51
N ALA A 274 1.54 -2.86 -20.32
CA ALA A 274 2.78 -3.53 -19.94
C ALA A 274 2.64 -5.06 -19.85
N ALA A 275 1.44 -5.55 -19.56
CA ALA A 275 1.12 -6.98 -19.53
C ALA A 275 0.66 -7.53 -20.90
N GLY A 276 0.43 -6.66 -21.91
CA GLY A 276 -0.15 -7.05 -23.19
C GLY A 276 -1.60 -7.52 -23.09
N MET A 277 -2.35 -7.01 -22.11
CA MET A 277 -3.73 -7.39 -21.81
C MET A 277 -4.71 -6.21 -21.96
N GLN A 278 -6.01 -6.52 -21.95
CA GLN A 278 -7.10 -5.56 -22.07
C GLN A 278 -8.03 -5.65 -20.85
N GLU A 279 -8.89 -4.65 -20.68
CA GLU A 279 -9.83 -4.56 -19.55
C GLU A 279 -10.76 -5.80 -19.45
N LYS A 280 -11.14 -6.39 -20.61
CA LYS A 280 -11.99 -7.60 -20.68
C LYS A 280 -11.32 -8.83 -20.08
N ASP A 281 -9.96 -8.85 -20.02
CA ASP A 281 -9.18 -9.98 -19.53
C ASP A 281 -9.04 -9.98 -17.99
N VAL A 282 -9.47 -8.88 -17.35
CA VAL A 282 -9.48 -8.75 -15.88
C VAL A 282 -10.70 -9.43 -15.30
N ASP A 283 -10.53 -10.43 -14.46
CA ASP A 283 -11.64 -11.09 -13.76
C ASP A 283 -12.13 -10.29 -12.56
N TRP A 284 -11.20 -9.75 -11.78
CA TRP A 284 -11.49 -9.00 -10.55
C TRP A 284 -10.64 -7.74 -10.42
N LEU A 285 -11.28 -6.65 -10.01
CA LEU A 285 -10.63 -5.44 -9.51
C LEU A 285 -10.58 -5.50 -7.98
N ILE A 286 -9.40 -5.34 -7.41
CA ILE A 286 -9.17 -5.26 -5.96
C ILE A 286 -8.48 -3.91 -5.65
N PRO A 287 -9.25 -2.83 -5.53
CA PRO A 287 -8.70 -1.49 -5.33
C PRO A 287 -8.41 -1.21 -3.86
N HIS A 288 -7.59 -0.20 -3.62
CA HIS A 288 -7.47 0.42 -2.30
C HIS A 288 -8.83 0.87 -1.79
N GLN A 289 -9.17 0.49 -0.57
CA GLN A 289 -10.44 0.75 0.09
C GLN A 289 -10.46 2.13 0.76
N ALA A 290 -10.30 3.19 -0.03
CA ALA A 290 -10.26 4.56 0.48
C ALA A 290 -11.65 5.20 0.63
N ASN A 291 -12.50 4.99 -0.38
CA ASN A 291 -13.83 5.57 -0.50
C ASN A 291 -14.60 4.84 -1.60
N LEU A 292 -15.83 4.44 -1.32
CA LEU A 292 -16.66 3.68 -2.28
C LEU A 292 -16.84 4.43 -3.61
N ARG A 293 -16.96 5.76 -3.59
CA ARG A 293 -17.10 6.58 -4.79
C ARG A 293 -15.86 6.55 -5.69
N ILE A 294 -14.65 6.43 -5.10
CA ILE A 294 -13.41 6.26 -5.87
C ILE A 294 -13.43 4.87 -6.51
N ILE A 295 -13.79 3.84 -5.75
CA ILE A 295 -13.90 2.46 -6.24
C ILE A 295 -14.86 2.36 -7.41
N GLU A 296 -16.07 2.94 -7.28
CA GLU A 296 -17.09 2.97 -8.35
C GLU A 296 -16.59 3.73 -9.59
N ALA A 297 -15.91 4.85 -9.41
CA ALA A 297 -15.35 5.62 -10.52
C ALA A 297 -14.29 4.83 -11.29
N THR A 298 -13.40 4.13 -10.61
CA THR A 298 -12.40 3.25 -11.22
C THR A 298 -13.05 2.07 -11.95
N ALA A 299 -13.99 1.37 -11.32
CA ALA A 299 -14.73 0.27 -11.93
C ALA A 299 -15.43 0.70 -13.22
N LYS A 300 -16.10 1.86 -13.19
CA LYS A 300 -16.78 2.45 -14.36
C LYS A 300 -15.81 2.73 -15.51
N ARG A 301 -14.61 3.23 -15.22
CA ARG A 301 -13.58 3.52 -16.25
C ARG A 301 -13.06 2.25 -16.91
N LEU A 302 -12.95 1.17 -16.16
CA LEU A 302 -12.59 -0.16 -16.64
C LEU A 302 -13.73 -0.89 -17.36
N GLY A 303 -14.94 -0.32 -17.40
CA GLY A 303 -16.12 -1.02 -17.91
C GLY A 303 -16.50 -2.26 -17.09
N LEU A 304 -16.03 -2.34 -15.84
CA LEU A 304 -16.36 -3.45 -14.93
C LEU A 304 -17.64 -3.19 -14.15
N SER A 305 -18.51 -4.19 -14.10
CA SER A 305 -19.62 -4.21 -13.13
C SER A 305 -19.08 -4.31 -11.71
N MET A 306 -19.77 -3.68 -10.76
CA MET A 306 -19.42 -3.75 -9.34
C MET A 306 -19.42 -5.19 -8.79
N ASP A 307 -20.09 -6.13 -9.44
CA ASP A 307 -20.05 -7.56 -9.10
C ASP A 307 -18.64 -8.18 -9.29
N ARG A 308 -17.79 -7.53 -10.08
CA ARG A 308 -16.40 -7.91 -10.35
C ARG A 308 -15.40 -7.02 -9.58
N VAL A 309 -15.87 -6.30 -8.58
CA VAL A 309 -15.06 -5.46 -7.71
C VAL A 309 -15.12 -5.97 -6.28
N ILE A 310 -13.98 -6.15 -5.66
CA ILE A 310 -13.93 -6.52 -4.25
C ILE A 310 -14.06 -5.24 -3.41
N VAL A 311 -15.12 -5.20 -2.61
CA VAL A 311 -15.45 -4.09 -1.72
C VAL A 311 -15.52 -4.61 -0.30
N THR A 312 -14.72 -4.02 0.59
CA THR A 312 -14.66 -4.34 2.02
C THR A 312 -14.67 -3.10 2.91
N ILE A 313 -14.71 -1.93 2.28
CA ILE A 313 -14.62 -0.63 2.95
C ILE A 313 -15.76 -0.40 3.95
N ASP A 314 -16.92 -0.98 3.71
CA ASP A 314 -18.09 -0.89 4.58
C ASP A 314 -17.82 -1.43 6.00
N ARG A 315 -16.94 -2.45 6.12
CA ARG A 315 -16.63 -3.19 7.35
C ARG A 315 -15.23 -2.95 7.88
N HIS A 316 -14.29 -2.59 7.01
CA HIS A 316 -12.89 -2.39 7.41
C HIS A 316 -12.52 -0.91 7.56
N GLY A 317 -13.28 0.00 6.94
CA GLY A 317 -12.84 1.38 6.74
C GLY A 317 -11.61 1.45 5.85
N ASN A 318 -10.90 2.57 5.88
CA ASN A 318 -9.65 2.74 5.17
C ASN A 318 -8.47 2.28 6.07
N THR A 319 -7.94 1.11 5.83
CA THR A 319 -6.78 0.54 6.54
C THR A 319 -5.44 0.83 5.83
N SER A 320 -5.39 1.90 5.01
CA SER A 320 -4.18 2.35 4.29
C SER A 320 -3.48 1.20 3.53
N SER A 321 -2.19 0.92 3.82
CA SER A 321 -1.43 -0.14 3.15
C SER A 321 -2.01 -1.55 3.38
N GLY A 322 -2.73 -1.77 4.47
CA GLY A 322 -3.41 -3.04 4.76
C GLY A 322 -4.62 -3.32 3.87
N SER A 323 -5.21 -2.30 3.23
CA SER A 323 -6.54 -2.43 2.62
C SER A 323 -6.60 -3.40 1.42
N VAL A 324 -5.64 -3.33 0.51
CA VAL A 324 -5.61 -4.20 -0.68
C VAL A 324 -5.39 -5.66 -0.28
N PRO A 325 -4.38 -6.02 0.54
CA PRO A 325 -4.17 -7.42 0.91
C PRO A 325 -5.25 -7.97 1.84
N LEU A 326 -5.91 -7.14 2.67
CA LEU A 326 -7.10 -7.53 3.43
C LEU A 326 -8.25 -7.91 2.49
N ALA A 327 -8.57 -7.05 1.51
CA ALA A 327 -9.60 -7.31 0.53
C ALA A 327 -9.30 -8.55 -0.33
N LEU A 328 -8.04 -8.74 -0.71
CA LEU A 328 -7.60 -9.93 -1.45
C LEU A 328 -7.81 -11.21 -0.63
N ASP A 329 -7.35 -11.24 0.63
CA ASP A 329 -7.48 -12.43 1.48
C ASP A 329 -8.95 -12.78 1.74
N GLU A 330 -9.79 -11.80 2.01
CA GLU A 330 -11.23 -12.02 2.18
C GLU A 330 -11.89 -12.59 0.90
N ALA A 331 -11.51 -12.05 -0.27
CA ALA A 331 -12.05 -12.53 -1.54
C ALA A 331 -11.60 -13.97 -1.86
N VAL A 332 -10.37 -14.32 -1.50
CA VAL A 332 -9.84 -15.69 -1.63
C VAL A 332 -10.56 -16.64 -0.66
N ARG A 333 -10.65 -16.28 0.62
CA ARG A 333 -11.27 -17.13 1.65
C ARG A 333 -12.77 -17.32 1.44
N SER A 334 -13.46 -16.32 0.91
CA SER A 334 -14.89 -16.43 0.55
C SER A 334 -15.13 -17.24 -0.73
N GLY A 335 -14.08 -17.63 -1.45
CA GLY A 335 -14.17 -18.35 -2.72
C GLY A 335 -14.62 -17.49 -3.91
N LYS A 336 -14.70 -16.17 -3.76
CA LYS A 336 -14.94 -15.24 -4.89
C LYS A 336 -13.77 -15.28 -5.87
N VAL A 337 -12.56 -15.08 -5.36
CA VAL A 337 -11.33 -15.20 -6.15
C VAL A 337 -10.83 -16.64 -6.14
N LYS A 338 -10.54 -17.18 -7.33
CA LYS A 338 -10.10 -18.56 -7.54
C LYS A 338 -8.78 -18.60 -8.30
N ARG A 339 -8.02 -19.68 -8.11
CA ARG A 339 -6.79 -19.93 -8.89
C ARG A 339 -7.05 -19.88 -10.39
N GLY A 340 -6.13 -19.28 -11.13
CA GLY A 340 -6.21 -19.10 -12.58
C GLY A 340 -6.92 -17.82 -13.01
N GLN A 341 -7.56 -17.05 -12.12
CA GLN A 341 -8.19 -15.78 -12.45
C GLN A 341 -7.19 -14.63 -12.51
N THR A 342 -7.49 -13.65 -13.34
CA THR A 342 -6.69 -12.44 -13.52
C THR A 342 -7.19 -11.33 -12.59
N LEU A 343 -6.31 -10.82 -11.75
CA LEU A 343 -6.60 -9.80 -10.76
C LEU A 343 -5.87 -8.51 -11.11
N LEU A 344 -6.58 -7.38 -11.05
CA LEU A 344 -6.01 -6.04 -11.09
C LEU A 344 -6.08 -5.45 -9.69
N LEU A 345 -4.93 -5.16 -9.12
CA LEU A 345 -4.78 -4.51 -7.81
C LEU A 345 -4.35 -3.06 -8.00
N GLU A 346 -4.88 -2.15 -7.18
CA GLU A 346 -4.56 -0.73 -7.23
C GLU A 346 -4.34 -0.13 -5.85
N GLY A 347 -3.37 0.80 -5.76
CA GLY A 347 -3.09 1.60 -4.57
C GLY A 347 -2.98 3.08 -4.89
N PHE A 348 -3.48 3.93 -3.99
CA PHE A 348 -3.31 5.37 -4.03
C PHE A 348 -3.17 5.91 -2.61
N GLY A 349 -2.19 6.79 -2.36
CA GLY A 349 -1.91 7.27 -1.01
C GLY A 349 -1.21 8.62 -0.96
N GLY A 350 -1.00 9.07 0.29
CA GLY A 350 -0.23 10.28 0.56
C GLY A 350 1.13 10.28 -0.11
N GLY A 351 1.55 11.46 -0.55
CA GLY A 351 2.79 11.68 -1.27
C GLY A 351 2.60 12.71 -2.40
N PHE A 352 1.83 12.55 -3.49
CA PHE A 352 1.07 11.30 -3.65
C PHE A 352 1.95 10.16 -4.15
N THR A 353 1.52 8.96 -3.81
CA THR A 353 2.01 7.71 -4.38
C THR A 353 0.83 6.95 -5.00
N TRP A 354 1.05 6.28 -6.14
CA TRP A 354 0.04 5.41 -6.74
C TRP A 354 0.70 4.22 -7.41
N SER A 355 -0.07 3.15 -7.52
CA SER A 355 0.47 1.86 -7.91
C SER A 355 -0.60 0.95 -8.48
N SER A 356 -0.21 0.05 -9.36
CA SER A 356 -1.07 -0.99 -9.88
C SER A 356 -0.27 -2.26 -10.16
N ALA A 357 -0.91 -3.42 -10.01
CA ALA A 357 -0.36 -4.72 -10.36
C ALA A 357 -1.41 -5.56 -11.07
N LEU A 358 -1.01 -6.21 -12.15
CA LEU A 358 -1.81 -7.22 -12.84
C LEU A 358 -1.17 -8.58 -12.60
N LEU A 359 -1.96 -9.51 -12.12
CA LEU A 359 -1.46 -10.85 -11.78
C LEU A 359 -2.47 -11.94 -12.08
N LYS A 360 -1.98 -13.16 -12.32
CA LYS A 360 -2.74 -14.38 -12.32
C LYS A 360 -2.63 -15.03 -10.96
N TYR A 361 -3.79 -15.26 -10.33
CA TYR A 361 -3.85 -15.81 -8.97
C TYR A 361 -3.65 -17.32 -8.92
#